data_dd390bbf0f00a5ef02e3f82ee3625f08
#
_entry.id   dd390bbf0f00a5ef02e3f82ee3625f08
#
_cell.length_a   1.000
_cell.length_b   1.000
_cell.length_c   1.000
_cell.angle_alpha   90.00
_cell.angle_beta   90.00
_cell.angle_gamma   90.00
#
_symmetry.space_group_name_H-M   'P 1'
#
loop_
_entity.id
_entity.type
_entity.pdbx_description
1 polymer ?
#
loop_
_entity_poly.entity_id
_entity_poly.type
_entity_poly.pdbx_seq_one_letter_code
_entity_poly.pdbx_strand_id
1 'polypeptide(L)'
;MRVVVPFDATEPKTRLSSVLSADERREFAAVLLGDVLDAIAAADVETDVEVVATDDVDCDAPVTVDDRPLDPAINDRLDAGPLAVVMADLAIATPAAIERLFAPDDDVVLVPGLGGGTNAFVARTDAFRVDYHDASIRDHRENARAVGSVAEVDSFRLAVDVDEPGDLAEVLLHGAGEAPEWLRERGFAVATDGRTGVERGED
;
A
#
# COMPACT_ATOMS: atom_id res chain seq x y z
N MET A 1 5.95 15.34 -8.07
CA MET A 1 4.90 15.15 -7.02
C MET A 1 5.55 14.47 -5.83
N ARG A 2 5.31 14.95 -4.60
CA ARG A 2 5.73 14.22 -3.40
C ARG A 2 4.88 12.97 -3.26
N VAL A 3 5.52 11.84 -2.95
CA VAL A 3 4.85 10.56 -2.68
C VAL A 3 5.27 10.07 -1.31
N VAL A 4 4.32 9.77 -0.45
CA VAL A 4 4.54 9.15 0.85
C VAL A 4 4.11 7.69 0.80
N VAL A 5 5.00 6.82 1.27
CA VAL A 5 4.72 5.40 1.50
C VAL A 5 4.72 5.18 3.01
N PRO A 6 3.55 5.09 3.68
CA PRO A 6 3.49 4.84 5.12
C PRO A 6 3.83 3.37 5.41
N PHE A 7 4.62 3.15 6.48
CA PHE A 7 5.12 1.83 6.84
C PHE A 7 5.11 1.60 8.35
N ASP A 8 4.46 0.53 8.80
CA ASP A 8 4.58 0.06 10.18
C ASP A 8 5.80 -0.86 10.31
N ALA A 9 6.88 -0.33 10.88
CA ALA A 9 8.12 -1.08 11.14
C ALA A 9 8.10 -1.84 12.46
N THR A 10 7.17 -1.53 13.37
CA THR A 10 7.17 -2.04 14.75
C THR A 10 6.47 -3.39 14.85
N GLU A 11 5.21 -3.46 14.47
CA GLU A 11 4.38 -4.68 14.53
C GLU A 11 3.59 -4.91 13.22
N PRO A 12 4.28 -5.04 12.07
CA PRO A 12 3.60 -5.16 10.80
C PRO A 12 2.83 -6.48 10.67
N LYS A 13 1.76 -6.46 9.88
CA LYS A 13 1.05 -7.64 9.40
C LYS A 13 0.58 -8.60 10.51
N THR A 14 0.08 -8.06 11.61
CA THR A 14 -0.34 -8.86 12.78
C THR A 14 -1.43 -9.89 12.45
N ARG A 15 -2.29 -9.62 11.46
CA ARG A 15 -3.33 -10.57 10.99
C ARG A 15 -2.76 -11.80 10.28
N LEU A 16 -1.50 -11.75 9.82
CA LEU A 16 -0.80 -12.91 9.25
C LEU A 16 -0.19 -13.85 10.32
N SER A 17 -0.39 -13.58 11.61
CA SER A 17 0.22 -14.35 12.72
C SER A 17 -0.17 -15.83 12.77
N SER A 18 -1.22 -16.24 12.08
CA SER A 18 -1.60 -17.65 11.95
C SER A 18 -0.73 -18.45 10.97
N VAL A 19 0.01 -17.77 10.08
CA VAL A 19 0.82 -18.39 9.01
C VAL A 19 2.26 -17.91 8.98
N LEU A 20 2.57 -16.75 9.61
CA LEU A 20 3.91 -16.17 9.70
C LEU A 20 4.29 -15.87 11.15
N SER A 21 5.52 -16.22 11.55
CA SER A 21 6.10 -15.78 12.82
C SER A 21 6.30 -14.24 12.85
N ALA A 22 6.61 -13.69 14.02
CA ALA A 22 6.83 -12.24 14.14
C ALA A 22 8.02 -11.75 13.29
N ASP A 23 9.08 -12.54 13.20
CA ASP A 23 10.26 -12.19 12.38
C ASP A 23 9.93 -12.29 10.89
N GLU A 24 9.26 -13.35 10.45
CA GLU A 24 8.79 -13.50 9.07
C GLU A 24 7.85 -12.36 8.66
N ARG A 25 6.97 -11.88 9.55
CA ARG A 25 6.10 -10.75 9.25
C ARG A 25 6.87 -9.44 9.02
N ARG A 26 7.94 -9.19 9.81
CA ARG A 26 8.81 -8.02 9.61
C ARG A 26 9.59 -8.13 8.30
N GLU A 27 10.18 -9.29 8.02
CA GLU A 27 10.88 -9.53 6.75
C GLU A 27 9.93 -9.37 5.56
N PHE A 28 8.75 -9.98 5.62
CA PHE A 28 7.77 -9.91 4.54
C PHE A 28 7.25 -8.49 4.32
N ALA A 29 6.98 -7.74 5.38
CA ALA A 29 6.57 -6.34 5.26
C ALA A 29 7.65 -5.48 4.57
N ALA A 30 8.94 -5.72 4.87
CA ALA A 30 10.04 -5.03 4.20
C ALA A 30 10.13 -5.41 2.71
N VAL A 31 9.91 -6.68 2.37
CA VAL A 31 9.84 -7.14 0.96
C VAL A 31 8.68 -6.47 0.22
N LEU A 32 7.49 -6.39 0.84
CA LEU A 32 6.34 -5.70 0.26
C LEU A 32 6.63 -4.21 0.00
N LEU A 33 7.27 -3.53 0.97
CA LEU A 33 7.70 -2.14 0.82
C LEU A 33 8.67 -2.00 -0.37
N GLY A 34 9.65 -2.90 -0.51
CA GLY A 34 10.59 -2.93 -1.63
C GLY A 34 9.87 -3.03 -2.97
N ASP A 35 8.96 -3.99 -3.12
CA ASP A 35 8.18 -4.19 -4.36
C ASP A 35 7.36 -2.93 -4.72
N VAL A 36 6.79 -2.24 -3.73
CA VAL A 36 6.05 -0.98 -3.97
C VAL A 36 6.98 0.14 -4.39
N LEU A 37 8.13 0.31 -3.72
CA LEU A 37 9.13 1.32 -4.08
C LEU A 37 9.66 1.11 -5.50
N ASP A 38 9.95 -0.13 -5.87
CA ASP A 38 10.39 -0.50 -7.22
C ASP A 38 9.31 -0.19 -8.27
N ALA A 39 8.03 -0.47 -7.98
CA ALA A 39 6.93 -0.15 -8.88
C ALA A 39 6.79 1.37 -9.08
N ILE A 40 6.99 2.18 -8.03
CA ILE A 40 6.97 3.64 -8.11
C ILE A 40 8.19 4.15 -8.90
N ALA A 41 9.38 3.64 -8.61
CA ALA A 41 10.62 4.07 -9.26
C ALA A 41 10.66 3.73 -10.75
N ALA A 42 10.02 2.63 -11.17
CA ALA A 42 9.94 2.20 -12.55
C ALA A 42 8.79 2.83 -13.35
N ALA A 43 7.88 3.57 -12.72
CA ALA A 43 6.79 4.28 -13.38
C ALA A 43 7.30 5.54 -14.08
N ASP A 44 6.74 5.88 -15.27
CA ASP A 44 7.07 7.10 -16.01
C ASP A 44 6.33 8.33 -15.42
N VAL A 45 6.60 8.61 -14.15
CA VAL A 45 6.07 9.77 -13.42
C VAL A 45 7.16 10.43 -12.59
N GLU A 46 7.24 11.76 -12.64
CA GLU A 46 8.20 12.50 -11.80
C GLU A 46 7.71 12.55 -10.35
N THR A 47 8.33 11.76 -9.48
CA THR A 47 7.99 11.64 -8.06
C THR A 47 9.20 11.85 -7.17
N ASP A 48 8.96 12.44 -6.00
CA ASP A 48 9.89 12.55 -4.88
C ASP A 48 9.33 11.68 -3.75
N VAL A 49 9.91 10.51 -3.57
CA VAL A 49 9.38 9.45 -2.71
C VAL A 49 9.99 9.54 -1.32
N GLU A 50 9.17 9.44 -0.29
CA GLU A 50 9.55 9.36 1.12
C GLU A 50 8.81 8.20 1.78
N VAL A 51 9.52 7.37 2.53
CA VAL A 51 8.92 6.39 3.44
C VAL A 51 8.70 7.05 4.79
N VAL A 52 7.47 6.99 5.30
CA VAL A 52 7.13 7.45 6.65
C VAL A 52 6.88 6.22 7.50
N ALA A 53 7.85 5.91 8.36
CA ALA A 53 7.87 4.67 9.13
C ALA A 53 7.70 4.91 10.63
N THR A 54 7.12 3.94 11.34
CA THR A 54 6.95 4.01 12.81
C THR A 54 8.27 3.81 13.57
N ASP A 55 9.30 3.26 12.92
CA ASP A 55 10.67 3.09 13.43
C ASP A 55 11.64 3.09 12.24
N ASP A 56 12.95 3.05 12.49
CA ASP A 56 13.96 3.01 11.45
C ASP A 56 13.84 1.74 10.58
N VAL A 57 13.98 1.90 9.27
CA VAL A 57 13.92 0.82 8.28
C VAL A 57 14.95 1.04 7.19
N ASP A 58 15.61 -0.04 6.78
CA ASP A 58 16.56 -0.03 5.65
C ASP A 58 15.79 -0.26 4.35
N CYS A 59 15.77 0.74 3.47
CA CYS A 59 15.11 0.67 2.15
C CYS A 59 15.72 1.67 1.17
N ASP A 60 15.41 1.52 -0.13
CA ASP A 60 15.97 2.33 -1.22
C ASP A 60 15.26 3.70 -1.39
N ALA A 61 14.74 4.28 -0.31
CA ALA A 61 14.13 5.60 -0.31
C ALA A 61 14.48 6.37 0.98
N PRO A 62 14.44 7.72 0.98
CA PRO A 62 14.53 8.51 2.20
C PRO A 62 13.47 8.09 3.22
N VAL A 63 13.89 7.90 4.48
CA VAL A 63 13.02 7.51 5.59
C VAL A 63 12.86 8.66 6.57
N THR A 64 11.62 8.94 6.94
CA THR A 64 11.29 9.80 8.08
C THR A 64 10.59 8.98 9.15
N VAL A 65 11.15 8.93 10.35
CA VAL A 65 10.50 8.24 11.48
C VAL A 65 9.42 9.13 12.06
N ASP A 66 8.20 8.61 12.12
CA ASP A 66 7.01 9.26 12.66
C ASP A 66 6.10 8.19 13.30
N ASP A 67 6.18 8.06 14.62
CA ASP A 67 5.47 7.05 15.41
C ASP A 67 4.01 7.44 15.73
N ARG A 68 3.55 8.58 15.22
CA ARG A 68 2.15 9.01 15.36
C ARG A 68 1.20 8.10 14.58
N PRO A 69 -0.09 8.07 14.95
CA PRO A 69 -1.11 7.41 14.13
C PRO A 69 -1.11 7.93 12.69
N LEU A 70 -1.54 7.09 11.75
CA LEU A 70 -1.48 7.35 10.31
C LEU A 70 -2.15 8.67 9.91
N ASP A 71 -3.37 8.95 10.42
CA ASP A 71 -4.12 10.15 10.04
C ASP A 71 -3.40 11.45 10.37
N PRO A 72 -2.93 11.72 11.60
CA PRO A 72 -2.17 12.95 11.87
C PRO A 72 -0.87 12.99 11.10
N ALA A 73 -0.17 11.86 10.90
CA ALA A 73 1.09 11.83 10.16
C ALA A 73 0.90 12.22 8.68
N ILE A 74 -0.18 11.78 8.04
CA ILE A 74 -0.50 12.10 6.65
C ILE A 74 -1.12 13.50 6.53
N ASN A 75 -2.05 13.87 7.43
CA ASN A 75 -2.70 15.18 7.37
C ASN A 75 -1.72 16.34 7.52
N ASP A 76 -0.71 16.23 8.40
CA ASP A 76 0.36 17.24 8.53
C ASP A 76 1.18 17.39 7.23
N ARG A 77 1.33 16.30 6.46
CA ARG A 77 2.04 16.34 5.18
C ARG A 77 1.18 16.92 4.07
N LEU A 78 -0.13 16.75 4.14
CA LEU A 78 -1.10 17.42 3.25
C LEU A 78 -1.11 18.95 3.47
N ASP A 79 -0.94 19.43 4.71
CA ASP A 79 -0.81 20.84 5.02
C ASP A 79 0.42 21.51 4.34
N ALA A 80 1.45 20.72 4.02
CA ALA A 80 2.63 21.20 3.33
C ALA A 80 2.49 21.27 1.79
N GLY A 81 1.31 20.94 1.22
CA GLY A 81 1.00 21.03 -0.20
C GLY A 81 0.70 19.69 -0.87
N PRO A 82 0.61 19.67 -2.21
CA PRO A 82 0.22 18.47 -2.97
C PRO A 82 1.00 17.22 -2.59
N LEU A 83 0.26 16.12 -2.41
CA LEU A 83 0.78 14.85 -1.91
C LEU A 83 0.08 13.66 -2.57
N ALA A 84 0.83 12.62 -2.89
CA ALA A 84 0.29 11.28 -3.13
C ALA A 84 0.66 10.35 -1.97
N VAL A 85 -0.20 9.41 -1.67
CA VAL A 85 0.07 8.31 -0.74
C VAL A 85 -0.15 7.00 -1.48
N VAL A 86 0.78 6.05 -1.28
CA VAL A 86 0.70 4.68 -1.79
C VAL A 86 1.00 3.76 -0.61
N MET A 87 0.09 2.85 -0.26
CA MET A 87 0.31 1.93 0.85
C MET A 87 1.44 0.95 0.55
N ALA A 88 2.23 0.62 1.58
CA ALA A 88 3.44 -0.20 1.48
C ALA A 88 3.18 -1.69 1.21
N ASP A 89 1.94 -2.12 1.20
CA ASP A 89 1.51 -3.52 1.12
C ASP A 89 0.79 -3.90 -0.17
N LEU A 90 0.90 -3.06 -1.19
CA LEU A 90 0.32 -3.30 -2.52
C LEU A 90 1.23 -4.23 -3.35
N ALA A 91 1.44 -5.45 -2.88
CA ALA A 91 2.41 -6.44 -3.39
C ALA A 91 2.26 -6.80 -4.88
N ILE A 92 1.13 -6.48 -5.49
CA ILE A 92 0.90 -6.73 -6.92
C ILE A 92 0.88 -5.43 -7.74
N ALA A 93 1.29 -4.31 -7.15
CA ALA A 93 1.43 -3.05 -7.86
C ALA A 93 2.40 -3.19 -9.04
N THR A 94 2.15 -2.42 -10.09
CA THR A 94 3.01 -2.37 -11.27
C THR A 94 3.25 -0.93 -11.68
N PRO A 95 4.35 -0.62 -12.38
CA PRO A 95 4.60 0.74 -12.89
C PRO A 95 3.41 1.32 -13.65
N ALA A 96 2.80 0.54 -14.54
CA ALA A 96 1.62 0.98 -15.29
C ALA A 96 0.38 1.23 -14.41
N ALA A 97 0.26 0.58 -13.25
CA ALA A 97 -0.81 0.86 -12.30
C ALA A 97 -0.53 2.16 -11.52
N ILE A 98 0.72 2.41 -11.17
CA ILE A 98 1.16 3.68 -10.57
C ILE A 98 0.94 4.83 -11.55
N GLU A 99 1.31 4.70 -12.82
CA GLU A 99 1.04 5.71 -13.86
C GLU A 99 -0.45 6.06 -13.96
N ARG A 100 -1.35 5.06 -13.87
CA ARG A 100 -2.80 5.30 -13.87
C ARG A 100 -3.29 6.09 -12.66
N LEU A 101 -2.66 5.93 -11.49
CA LEU A 101 -2.96 6.73 -10.31
C LEU A 101 -2.75 8.22 -10.57
N PHE A 102 -1.70 8.57 -11.33
CA PHE A 102 -1.35 9.96 -11.62
C PHE A 102 -2.02 10.54 -12.88
N ALA A 103 -2.66 9.68 -13.70
CA ALA A 103 -3.22 10.09 -14.98
C ALA A 103 -4.41 11.08 -14.91
N PRO A 104 -5.37 10.99 -13.95
CA PRO A 104 -6.41 12.00 -13.83
C PRO A 104 -5.88 13.34 -13.31
N ASP A 105 -6.41 14.45 -13.84
CA ASP A 105 -6.04 15.82 -13.44
C ASP A 105 -6.96 16.39 -12.33
N ASP A 106 -7.80 15.54 -11.73
CA ASP A 106 -8.73 15.94 -10.67
C ASP A 106 -7.98 16.40 -9.40
N ASP A 107 -8.66 17.24 -8.58
CA ASP A 107 -8.11 17.77 -7.33
C ASP A 107 -7.77 16.64 -6.35
N VAL A 108 -8.58 15.58 -6.32
CA VAL A 108 -8.32 14.36 -5.56
C VAL A 108 -8.57 13.13 -6.43
N VAL A 109 -7.62 12.22 -6.47
CA VAL A 109 -7.74 10.90 -7.11
C VAL A 109 -7.67 9.84 -6.03
N LEU A 110 -8.63 8.92 -5.99
CA LEU A 110 -8.71 7.86 -4.98
C LEU A 110 -8.56 6.48 -5.63
N VAL A 111 -7.91 5.56 -4.92
CA VAL A 111 -7.87 4.13 -5.25
C VAL A 111 -8.51 3.34 -4.12
N PRO A 112 -9.71 2.77 -4.35
CA PRO A 112 -10.36 1.93 -3.36
C PRO A 112 -9.62 0.60 -3.17
N GLY A 113 -9.47 0.15 -1.92
CA GLY A 113 -9.08 -1.21 -1.57
C GLY A 113 -10.27 -2.17 -1.58
N LEU A 114 -10.03 -3.46 -1.83
CA LEU A 114 -11.07 -4.50 -1.79
C LEU A 114 -11.72 -4.63 -0.42
N GLY A 115 -10.99 -4.37 0.65
CA GLY A 115 -11.46 -4.35 2.04
C GLY A 115 -12.29 -3.11 2.42
N GLY A 116 -12.49 -2.15 1.49
CA GLY A 116 -13.16 -0.88 1.76
C GLY A 116 -12.24 0.21 2.30
N GLY A 117 -10.94 -0.03 2.34
CA GLY A 117 -9.90 0.95 2.61
C GLY A 117 -9.62 1.88 1.42
N THR A 118 -8.68 2.77 1.59
CA THR A 118 -8.10 3.60 0.51
C THR A 118 -6.63 3.25 0.39
N ASN A 119 -6.27 2.54 -0.65
CA ASN A 119 -4.94 1.96 -0.83
C ASN A 119 -3.93 2.95 -1.43
N ALA A 120 -4.42 3.93 -2.19
CA ALA A 120 -3.61 5.03 -2.66
C ALA A 120 -4.48 6.25 -2.95
N PHE A 121 -3.88 7.42 -2.95
CA PHE A 121 -4.53 8.64 -3.44
C PHE A 121 -3.51 9.65 -3.98
N VAL A 122 -4.00 10.59 -4.77
CA VAL A 122 -3.31 11.84 -5.13
C VAL A 122 -4.18 13.01 -4.69
N ALA A 123 -3.66 13.92 -3.87
CA ALA A 123 -4.29 15.17 -3.52
C ALA A 123 -3.47 16.34 -4.07
N ARG A 124 -4.07 17.13 -4.96
CA ARG A 124 -3.49 18.34 -5.54
C ARG A 124 -3.91 19.60 -4.79
N THR A 125 -4.78 19.45 -3.80
CA THR A 125 -5.27 20.48 -2.90
C THR A 125 -4.81 20.22 -1.46
N ASP A 126 -4.48 21.26 -0.72
CA ASP A 126 -4.14 21.23 0.70
C ASP A 126 -5.38 21.16 1.63
N ALA A 127 -6.58 21.25 1.06
CA ALA A 127 -7.83 21.16 1.80
C ALA A 127 -8.32 19.73 2.04
N PHE A 128 -7.81 18.72 1.30
CA PHE A 128 -8.16 17.32 1.50
C PHE A 128 -7.63 16.81 2.85
N ARG A 129 -8.43 15.94 3.50
CA ARG A 129 -8.05 15.29 4.76
C ARG A 129 -8.36 13.80 4.69
N VAL A 130 -7.46 13.01 5.27
CA VAL A 130 -7.63 11.57 5.44
C VAL A 130 -8.26 11.24 6.79
N ASP A 131 -8.98 10.12 6.81
CA ASP A 131 -9.54 9.45 7.98
C ASP A 131 -9.56 7.95 7.68
N TYR A 132 -8.55 7.21 8.18
CA TYR A 132 -8.33 5.78 7.89
C TYR A 132 -9.04 4.86 8.89
N HIS A 133 -10.28 5.19 9.26
CA HIS A 133 -11.07 4.33 10.13
C HIS A 133 -12.06 3.49 9.32
N ASP A 134 -12.31 2.25 9.75
CA ASP A 134 -13.27 1.32 9.15
C ASP A 134 -13.19 1.28 7.59
N ALA A 135 -14.30 1.56 6.91
CA ALA A 135 -14.37 1.64 5.46
C ALA A 135 -13.95 3.04 4.97
N SER A 136 -12.69 3.41 5.17
CA SER A 136 -12.13 4.76 4.95
C SER A 136 -12.41 5.36 3.58
N ILE A 137 -12.59 4.53 2.55
CA ILE A 137 -12.94 5.02 1.20
C ILE A 137 -14.24 5.85 1.17
N ARG A 138 -15.19 5.59 2.08
CA ARG A 138 -16.45 6.34 2.16
C ARG A 138 -16.19 7.76 2.64
N ASP A 139 -15.40 7.89 3.70
CA ASP A 139 -15.07 9.18 4.32
C ASP A 139 -14.15 9.98 3.42
N HIS A 140 -13.17 9.33 2.79
CA HIS A 140 -12.31 9.98 1.80
C HIS A 140 -13.07 10.47 0.57
N ARG A 141 -14.11 9.76 0.10
CA ARG A 141 -14.99 10.24 -0.97
C ARG A 141 -15.77 11.49 -0.58
N GLU A 142 -16.28 11.55 0.65
CA GLU A 142 -16.99 12.72 1.17
C GLU A 142 -16.04 13.91 1.32
N ASN A 143 -14.90 13.70 1.95
CA ASN A 143 -13.86 14.70 2.16
C ASN A 143 -13.36 15.26 0.82
N ALA A 144 -13.09 14.40 -0.16
CA ALA A 144 -12.62 14.79 -1.48
C ALA A 144 -13.68 15.66 -2.23
N ARG A 145 -14.96 15.24 -2.23
CA ARG A 145 -16.05 15.99 -2.87
C ARG A 145 -16.31 17.36 -2.23
N ALA A 146 -15.97 17.50 -0.96
CA ALA A 146 -16.11 18.78 -0.25
C ALA A 146 -15.06 19.81 -0.68
N VAL A 147 -13.95 19.40 -1.29
CA VAL A 147 -12.78 20.24 -1.57
C VAL A 147 -12.46 20.42 -3.06
N GLY A 148 -13.04 19.61 -3.95
CA GLY A 148 -12.78 19.76 -5.39
C GLY A 148 -13.33 18.64 -6.27
N SER A 149 -12.79 18.54 -7.48
CA SER A 149 -13.07 17.45 -8.41
C SER A 149 -12.46 16.14 -7.92
N VAL A 150 -13.15 15.02 -8.20
CA VAL A 150 -12.74 13.70 -7.70
C VAL A 150 -12.78 12.66 -8.81
N ALA A 151 -11.68 11.99 -9.04
CA ALA A 151 -11.62 10.78 -9.84
C ALA A 151 -11.38 9.55 -8.94
N GLU A 152 -11.84 8.39 -9.39
CA GLU A 152 -11.47 7.09 -8.82
C GLU A 152 -10.76 6.26 -9.87
N VAL A 153 -9.65 5.64 -9.49
CA VAL A 153 -8.91 4.71 -10.34
C VAL A 153 -9.31 3.29 -9.97
N ASP A 154 -10.07 2.66 -10.85
CA ASP A 154 -10.36 1.23 -10.76
C ASP A 154 -9.15 0.43 -11.25
N SER A 155 -8.45 -0.18 -10.32
CA SER A 155 -7.22 -0.93 -10.57
C SER A 155 -7.12 -2.13 -9.65
N PHE A 156 -7.31 -3.33 -10.19
CA PHE A 156 -7.05 -4.57 -9.45
C PHE A 156 -5.66 -4.57 -8.80
N ARG A 157 -4.64 -4.06 -9.52
CA ARG A 157 -3.25 -4.02 -9.06
C ARG A 157 -2.98 -3.13 -7.85
N LEU A 158 -3.81 -2.12 -7.64
CA LEU A 158 -3.72 -1.22 -6.50
C LEU A 158 -4.84 -1.46 -5.47
N ALA A 159 -5.84 -2.28 -5.80
CA ALA A 159 -6.95 -2.57 -4.89
C ALA A 159 -6.66 -3.70 -3.90
N VAL A 160 -5.65 -4.54 -4.18
CA VAL A 160 -5.25 -5.67 -3.33
C VAL A 160 -4.11 -5.24 -2.42
N ASP A 161 -4.41 -5.06 -1.17
CA ASP A 161 -3.49 -4.95 -0.05
C ASP A 161 -3.34 -6.32 0.63
N VAL A 162 -2.19 -6.57 1.23
CA VAL A 162 -1.89 -7.85 1.89
C VAL A 162 -2.11 -7.72 3.39
N ASP A 163 -3.28 -8.11 3.88
CA ASP A 163 -3.63 -8.02 5.30
C ASP A 163 -3.95 -9.37 5.94
N GLU A 164 -4.54 -10.29 5.20
CA GLU A 164 -5.00 -11.59 5.73
C GLU A 164 -4.32 -12.75 4.99
N PRO A 165 -4.28 -13.98 5.57
CA PRO A 165 -3.67 -15.13 4.92
C PRO A 165 -4.20 -15.44 3.51
N GLY A 166 -5.47 -15.10 3.24
CA GLY A 166 -6.08 -15.28 1.92
C GLY A 166 -5.44 -14.41 0.84
N ASP A 167 -4.92 -13.23 1.20
CA ASP A 167 -4.34 -12.28 0.26
C ASP A 167 -2.99 -12.77 -0.29
N LEU A 168 -2.30 -13.65 0.44
CA LEU A 168 -1.06 -14.27 -0.01
C LEU A 168 -1.24 -15.06 -1.32
N ALA A 169 -2.45 -15.57 -1.58
CA ALA A 169 -2.75 -16.25 -2.84
C ALA A 169 -2.69 -15.26 -4.03
N GLU A 170 -3.15 -14.04 -3.85
CA GLU A 170 -3.09 -13.00 -4.89
C GLU A 170 -1.64 -12.61 -5.19
N VAL A 171 -0.79 -12.54 -4.15
CA VAL A 171 0.65 -12.31 -4.31
C VAL A 171 1.30 -13.42 -5.14
N LEU A 172 1.03 -14.69 -4.80
CA LEU A 172 1.59 -15.84 -5.51
C LEU A 172 1.12 -15.95 -6.97
N LEU A 173 -0.13 -15.54 -7.24
CA LEU A 173 -0.75 -15.62 -8.57
C LEU A 173 -0.38 -14.43 -9.46
N HIS A 174 -0.24 -13.24 -8.89
CA HIS A 174 -0.22 -11.99 -9.62
C HIS A 174 0.98 -11.09 -9.36
N GLY A 175 1.72 -11.34 -8.29
CA GLY A 175 2.94 -10.59 -7.97
C GLY A 175 4.04 -10.83 -9.00
N ALA A 176 4.85 -9.80 -9.25
CA ALA A 176 5.98 -9.84 -10.19
C ALA A 176 7.29 -9.37 -9.54
N GLY A 177 7.25 -8.90 -8.29
CA GLY A 177 8.40 -8.48 -7.50
C GLY A 177 9.02 -9.62 -6.69
N GLU A 178 9.63 -9.30 -5.56
CA GLU A 178 10.30 -10.28 -4.69
C GLU A 178 9.33 -11.02 -3.76
N ALA A 179 8.17 -10.43 -3.42
CA ALA A 179 7.22 -11.01 -2.48
C ALA A 179 6.74 -12.42 -2.88
N PRO A 180 6.40 -12.74 -4.14
CA PRO A 180 6.03 -14.09 -4.54
C PRO A 180 7.15 -15.12 -4.34
N GLU A 181 8.41 -14.74 -4.58
CA GLU A 181 9.57 -15.64 -4.43
C GLU A 181 9.85 -15.87 -2.95
N TRP A 182 9.82 -14.81 -2.14
CA TRP A 182 9.94 -14.89 -0.68
C TRP A 182 8.94 -15.89 -0.07
N LEU A 183 7.68 -15.87 -0.54
CA LEU A 183 6.64 -16.81 -0.10
C LEU A 183 6.96 -18.25 -0.54
N ARG A 184 7.38 -18.47 -1.80
CA ARG A 184 7.71 -19.81 -2.33
C ARG A 184 8.89 -20.42 -1.62
N GLU A 185 9.94 -19.67 -1.33
CA GLU A 185 11.11 -20.11 -0.58
C GLU A 185 10.77 -20.60 0.84
N ARG A 186 9.65 -20.10 1.40
CA ARG A 186 9.13 -20.51 2.72
C ARG A 186 8.02 -21.55 2.65
N GLY A 187 7.91 -22.21 1.49
CA GLY A 187 7.00 -23.34 1.29
C GLY A 187 5.54 -22.96 1.05
N PHE A 188 5.23 -21.66 0.79
CA PHE A 188 3.86 -21.27 0.46
C PHE A 188 3.52 -21.61 -0.99
N ALA A 189 2.34 -22.21 -1.19
CA ALA A 189 1.76 -22.49 -2.49
C ALA A 189 0.27 -22.11 -2.52
N VAL A 190 -0.28 -21.93 -3.71
CA VAL A 190 -1.71 -21.68 -3.88
C VAL A 190 -2.46 -22.98 -3.65
N ALA A 191 -3.33 -23.01 -2.65
CA ALA A 191 -4.25 -24.11 -2.40
C ALA A 191 -5.45 -24.01 -3.34
N THR A 192 -5.83 -25.12 -3.99
CA THR A 192 -6.92 -25.18 -4.96
C THR A 192 -8.08 -26.07 -4.52
N ASP A 193 -8.02 -26.62 -3.32
CA ASP A 193 -9.04 -27.49 -2.75
C ASP A 193 -10.23 -26.68 -2.20
N GLY A 194 -11.07 -26.19 -3.11
CA GLY A 194 -12.23 -25.37 -2.78
C GLY A 194 -12.06 -23.91 -3.18
N ARG A 195 -12.20 -22.97 -2.21
CA ARG A 195 -11.90 -21.55 -2.44
C ARG A 195 -10.38 -21.35 -2.49
N THR A 196 -9.92 -20.57 -3.45
CA THR A 196 -8.50 -20.19 -3.55
C THR A 196 -7.98 -19.63 -2.23
N GLY A 197 -6.87 -20.14 -1.77
CA GLY A 197 -6.17 -19.76 -0.54
C GLY A 197 -4.71 -20.13 -0.63
N VAL A 198 -4.02 -20.18 0.48
CA VAL A 198 -2.63 -20.63 0.56
C VAL A 198 -2.48 -21.84 1.48
N GLU A 199 -1.54 -22.69 1.14
CA GLU A 199 -1.02 -23.75 2.02
C GLU A 199 0.48 -23.55 2.20
N ARG A 200 0.99 -23.95 3.36
CA ARG A 200 2.42 -23.96 3.65
C ARG A 200 2.85 -25.39 3.85
N GLY A 201 3.79 -25.88 3.01
CA GLY A 201 4.38 -27.21 3.14
C GLY A 201 5.06 -27.38 4.50
N GLU A 202 4.94 -28.58 5.09
CA GLU A 202 5.77 -28.96 6.25
C GLU A 202 7.20 -29.25 5.76
N ASP A 203 8.20 -28.64 6.40
CA ASP A 203 9.64 -28.98 6.20
C ASP A 203 9.98 -30.38 6.73
#